data_b9c9f4bab26f6f97924f1a368aec0cb4
#
_entry.id   b9c9f4bab26f6f97924f1a368aec0cb4
#
_cell.length_a   1.000
_cell.length_b   1.000
_cell.length_c   1.000
_cell.angle_alpha   90.00
_cell.angle_beta   90.00
_cell.angle_gamma   90.00
#
_symmetry.space_group_name_H-M   'P 1'
#
loop_
_entity.id
_entity.type
_entity.pdbx_description
1 polymer ?
#
loop_
_entity_poly.entity_id
_entity_poly.type
_entity_poly.pdbx_seq_one_letter_code
_entity_poly.pdbx_strand_id
1 'polypeptide(L)'
;MALIELRRFDEAIVAGKKAQRHNPSYSGAYRCLASAFAHLGRDGEAHEAAARVLEIDPAFTISAFIGRAGLSNAKLYIEGLRKAGLPE
;
A
#
# COMPACT_ATOMS: atom_id res chain seq x y z
N MET A 1 2.11 0.01 -8.45
CA MET A 1 0.84 0.75 -8.51
C MET A 1 0.05 0.46 -9.76
N ALA A 2 0.69 0.30 -10.91
CA ALA A 2 -0.03 -0.01 -12.14
C ALA A 2 -0.89 -1.27 -12.03
N LEU A 3 -0.40 -2.31 -11.36
CA LEU A 3 -1.16 -3.55 -11.18
C LEU A 3 -2.44 -3.31 -10.37
N ILE A 4 -2.39 -2.43 -9.36
CA ILE A 4 -3.56 -2.10 -8.55
C ILE A 4 -4.59 -1.33 -9.37
N GLU A 5 -4.16 -0.35 -10.16
CA GLU A 5 -5.07 0.41 -11.02
C GLU A 5 -5.71 -0.45 -12.10
N LEU A 6 -5.04 -1.52 -12.50
CA LEU A 6 -5.57 -2.51 -13.45
C LEU A 6 -6.42 -3.59 -12.78
N ARG A 7 -6.65 -3.47 -11.47
CA ARG A 7 -7.37 -4.44 -10.64
C ARG A 7 -6.74 -5.83 -10.62
N ARG A 8 -5.43 -5.91 -10.86
CA ARG A 8 -4.66 -7.15 -10.80
C ARG A 8 -4.06 -7.30 -9.41
N PHE A 9 -4.91 -7.41 -8.40
CA PHE A 9 -4.51 -7.37 -7.00
C PHE A 9 -3.63 -8.54 -6.59
N ASP A 10 -3.92 -9.75 -7.08
CA ASP A 10 -3.10 -10.92 -6.76
C ASP A 10 -1.67 -10.75 -7.27
N GLU A 11 -1.51 -10.21 -8.46
CA GLU A 11 -0.19 -9.93 -9.03
C GLU A 11 0.52 -8.82 -8.25
N ALA A 12 -0.23 -7.81 -7.80
CA ALA A 12 0.33 -6.75 -6.96
C ALA A 12 0.84 -7.29 -5.64
N ILE A 13 0.14 -8.26 -5.04
CA ILE A 13 0.57 -8.93 -3.81
C ILE A 13 1.87 -9.68 -4.04
N VAL A 14 1.97 -10.44 -5.12
CA VAL A 14 3.20 -11.17 -5.47
C VAL A 14 4.37 -10.21 -5.61
N ALA A 15 4.17 -9.11 -6.33
CA ALA A 15 5.21 -8.10 -6.54
C ALA A 15 5.61 -7.44 -5.22
N GLY A 16 4.63 -7.10 -4.37
CA GLY A 16 4.88 -6.50 -3.06
C GLY A 16 5.66 -7.42 -2.13
N LYS A 17 5.29 -8.70 -2.10
CA LYS A 17 6.02 -9.69 -1.27
C LYS A 17 7.46 -9.88 -1.75
N LYS A 18 7.67 -9.87 -3.06
CA LYS A 18 9.00 -9.96 -3.64
C LYS A 18 9.86 -8.75 -3.25
N ALA A 19 9.30 -7.54 -3.35
CA ALA A 19 9.99 -6.32 -2.95
C ALA A 19 10.33 -6.33 -1.46
N GLN A 20 9.42 -6.82 -0.62
CA GLN A 20 9.62 -6.96 0.82
C GLN A 20 10.80 -7.89 1.13
N ARG A 21 10.92 -8.99 0.42
CA ARG A 21 12.03 -9.93 0.61
C ARG A 21 13.37 -9.32 0.22
N HIS A 22 13.39 -8.53 -0.85
CA HIS A 22 14.63 -7.87 -1.30
C HIS A 22 15.03 -6.72 -0.40
N ASN A 23 14.07 -5.99 0.14
CA ASN A 23 14.34 -4.84 1.01
C ASN A 23 13.25 -4.71 2.07
N PRO A 24 13.41 -5.40 3.23
CA PRO A 24 12.39 -5.38 4.29
C PRO A 24 12.12 -4.00 4.90
N SER A 25 13.01 -3.04 4.67
CA SER A 25 12.84 -1.67 5.18
C SER A 25 12.18 -0.74 4.17
N TYR A 26 11.83 -1.23 3.00
CA TYR A 26 11.19 -0.41 1.98
C TYR A 26 9.68 -0.31 2.23
N SER A 27 9.23 0.86 2.67
CA SER A 27 7.82 1.08 3.00
C SER A 27 6.90 0.93 1.79
N GLY A 28 7.40 1.17 0.58
CA GLY A 28 6.62 1.03 -0.66
C GLY A 28 6.09 -0.37 -0.86
N ALA A 29 6.83 -1.40 -0.46
CA ALA A 29 6.39 -2.78 -0.56
C ALA A 29 5.15 -3.01 0.32
N TYR A 30 5.18 -2.50 1.55
CA TYR A 30 4.07 -2.65 2.49
C TYR A 30 2.87 -1.80 2.09
N ARG A 31 3.07 -0.61 1.51
CA ARG A 31 1.97 0.19 0.97
C ARG A 31 1.24 -0.56 -0.15
N CYS A 32 1.99 -1.16 -1.05
CA CYS A 32 1.42 -1.97 -2.13
C CYS A 32 0.60 -3.13 -1.58
N LEU A 33 1.15 -3.86 -0.61
CA LEU A 33 0.45 -4.98 0.02
C LEU A 33 -0.81 -4.51 0.75
N ALA A 34 -0.71 -3.42 1.51
CA ALA A 34 -1.86 -2.89 2.25
C ALA A 34 -3.01 -2.54 1.31
N SER A 35 -2.72 -1.84 0.22
CA SER A 35 -3.74 -1.46 -0.75
C SER A 35 -4.36 -2.67 -1.43
N ALA A 36 -3.54 -3.60 -1.90
CA ALA A 36 -4.03 -4.78 -2.61
C ALA A 36 -4.87 -5.70 -1.72
N PHE A 37 -4.41 -5.96 -0.49
CA PHE A 37 -5.18 -6.76 0.46
C PHE A 37 -6.51 -6.11 0.82
N ALA A 38 -6.52 -4.79 1.00
CA ALA A 38 -7.74 -4.07 1.34
C ALA A 38 -8.79 -4.18 0.24
N HIS A 39 -8.38 -4.08 -1.03
CA HIS A 39 -9.30 -4.25 -2.16
C HIS A 39 -9.84 -5.67 -2.27
N LEU A 40 -9.08 -6.66 -1.83
CA LEU A 40 -9.54 -8.06 -1.84
C LEU A 40 -10.39 -8.42 -0.62
N GLY A 41 -10.62 -7.48 0.29
CA GLY A 41 -11.36 -7.72 1.51
C GLY A 41 -10.58 -8.49 2.58
N ARG A 42 -9.27 -8.62 2.41
CA ARG A 42 -8.39 -9.28 3.37
C ARG A 42 -7.92 -8.28 4.41
N ASP A 43 -8.87 -7.82 5.24
CA ASP A 43 -8.66 -6.68 6.14
C ASP A 43 -7.57 -6.91 7.19
N GLY A 44 -7.47 -8.10 7.74
CA GLY A 44 -6.43 -8.41 8.73
C GLY A 44 -5.03 -8.25 8.15
N GLU A 45 -4.81 -8.77 6.94
CA GLU A 45 -3.52 -8.66 6.27
C GLU A 45 -3.26 -7.22 5.81
N ALA A 46 -4.31 -6.51 5.40
CA ALA A 46 -4.19 -5.10 5.04
C ALA A 46 -3.76 -4.24 6.24
N HIS A 47 -4.39 -4.44 7.39
CA HIS A 47 -4.04 -3.72 8.62
C HIS A 47 -2.62 -4.04 9.08
N GLU A 48 -2.20 -5.29 8.97
CA GLU A 48 -0.85 -5.70 9.32
C GLU A 48 0.19 -5.01 8.42
N ALA A 49 -0.06 -4.97 7.12
CA ALA A 49 0.84 -4.28 6.19
C ALA A 49 0.87 -2.77 6.47
N ALA A 50 -0.28 -2.18 6.77
CA ALA A 50 -0.37 -0.76 7.13
C ALA A 50 0.43 -0.45 8.40
N ALA A 51 0.38 -1.33 9.40
CA ALA A 51 1.16 -1.19 10.62
C ALA A 51 2.66 -1.17 10.31
N ARG A 52 3.10 -2.00 9.38
CA ARG A 52 4.52 -2.02 8.97
C ARG A 52 4.92 -0.72 8.28
N VAL A 53 4.03 -0.12 7.48
CA VAL A 53 4.30 1.19 6.88
C VAL A 53 4.61 2.21 7.98
N LEU A 54 3.78 2.23 9.02
CA LEU A 54 3.94 3.20 10.12
C LEU A 54 5.14 2.89 11.02
N GLU A 55 5.58 1.64 11.11
CA GLU A 55 6.82 1.30 11.81
C GLU A 55 8.04 1.88 11.07
N ILE A 56 8.05 1.79 9.75
CA ILE A 56 9.17 2.26 8.93
C ILE A 56 9.12 3.78 8.77
N ASP A 57 7.92 4.33 8.59
CA ASP A 57 7.69 5.75 8.36
C ASP A 57 6.57 6.26 9.29
N PRO A 58 6.88 6.55 10.57
CA PRO A 58 5.85 6.98 11.53
C PRO A 58 5.13 8.27 11.15
N ALA A 59 5.73 9.10 10.33
CA ALA A 59 5.13 10.36 9.88
C ALA A 59 4.28 10.21 8.62
N PHE A 60 4.10 8.99 8.13
CA PHE A 60 3.36 8.76 6.89
C PHE A 60 1.91 9.23 7.02
N THR A 61 1.47 10.02 6.02
CA THR A 61 0.06 10.34 5.81
C THR A 61 -0.24 10.21 4.33
N ILE A 62 -1.48 9.85 4.01
CA ILE A 62 -1.91 9.70 2.62
C ILE A 62 -1.79 11.03 1.88
N SER A 63 -2.22 12.13 2.50
CA SER A 63 -2.16 13.46 1.89
C SER A 63 -0.74 13.88 1.53
N ALA A 64 0.21 13.70 2.44
CA ALA A 64 1.61 14.03 2.18
C ALA A 64 2.20 13.14 1.09
N PHE A 65 1.82 11.86 1.08
CA PHE A 65 2.27 10.91 0.08
C PHE A 65 1.79 11.30 -1.32
N ILE A 66 0.51 11.65 -1.46
CA ILE A 66 -0.07 12.11 -2.73
C ILE A 66 0.68 13.36 -3.22
N GLY A 67 0.93 14.30 -2.33
CA GLY A 67 1.64 15.54 -2.67
C GLY A 67 3.06 15.30 -3.16
N ARG A 68 3.79 14.38 -2.53
CA ARG A 68 5.17 14.08 -2.91
C ARG A 68 5.28 13.28 -4.19
N ALA A 69 4.39 12.33 -4.37
CA ALA A 69 4.47 11.37 -5.47
C ALA A 69 3.73 11.84 -6.73
N GLY A 70 2.86 12.84 -6.62
CA GLY A 70 2.07 13.31 -7.75
C GLY A 70 1.08 12.27 -8.26
N LEU A 71 0.49 11.47 -7.37
CA LEU A 71 -0.32 10.30 -7.72
C LEU A 71 -1.79 10.64 -7.97
N SER A 72 -2.07 11.70 -8.72
CA SER A 72 -3.46 12.10 -9.01
C SER A 72 -4.25 11.02 -9.74
N ASN A 73 -3.57 10.11 -10.45
CA ASN A 73 -4.20 9.04 -11.24
C ASN A 73 -4.19 7.67 -10.54
N ALA A 74 -3.74 7.58 -9.29
CA ALA A 74 -3.65 6.32 -8.56
C ALA A 74 -4.83 6.14 -7.61
N LYS A 75 -6.05 6.28 -8.13
CA LYS A 75 -7.27 6.31 -7.32
C LYS A 75 -7.51 5.03 -6.52
N LEU A 76 -7.39 3.87 -7.17
CA LEU A 76 -7.60 2.59 -6.47
C LEU A 76 -6.53 2.33 -5.44
N TYR A 77 -5.28 2.68 -5.73
CA TYR A 77 -4.20 2.54 -4.78
C TYR A 77 -4.46 3.35 -3.51
N ILE A 78 -4.85 4.61 -3.69
CA ILE A 78 -5.15 5.51 -2.57
C ILE A 78 -6.35 5.02 -1.76
N GLU A 79 -7.42 4.58 -2.43
CA GLU A 79 -8.58 4.00 -1.75
C GLU A 79 -8.20 2.79 -0.91
N GLY A 80 -7.33 1.93 -1.44
CA GLY A 80 -6.83 0.77 -0.71
C GLY A 80 -6.05 1.17 0.55
N LEU A 81 -5.24 2.20 0.46
CA LEU A 81 -4.50 2.71 1.63
C LEU A 81 -5.45 3.20 2.72
N ARG A 82 -6.53 3.89 2.34
CA ARG A 82 -7.55 4.32 3.30
C ARG A 82 -8.27 3.14 3.94
N LYS A 83 -8.66 2.17 3.14
CA LYS A 83 -9.33 0.96 3.64
C LYS A 83 -8.43 0.16 4.58
N ALA A 84 -7.12 0.19 4.35
CA ALA A 84 -6.15 -0.48 5.21
C ALA A 84 -5.95 0.24 6.55
N GLY A 85 -6.48 1.45 6.70
CA GLY A 85 -6.43 2.18 7.95
C GLY A 85 -5.25 3.14 8.09
N LEU A 86 -4.54 3.44 7.01
CA LEU A 86 -3.47 4.43 7.06
C LEU A 86 -4.02 5.84 7.28
N PRO A 87 -3.30 6.70 8.03
CA PRO A 87 -3.78 8.04 8.33
C PRO A 87 -3.80 8.96 7.10
N GLU A 88 -4.77 9.86 7.06
CA GLU A 88 -4.88 10.86 6.00
C GLU A 88 -3.77 11.91 6.14
#